data_a5bb60ef13ab7cacb1d6c953c1eb30ac
#
_entry.id   a5bb60ef13ab7cacb1d6c953c1eb30ac
#
_cell.length_a   1.000
_cell.length_b   1.000
_cell.length_c   1.000
_cell.angle_alpha   90.00
_cell.angle_beta   90.00
_cell.angle_gamma   90.00
#
_symmetry.space_group_name_H-M   'P 1'
#
loop_
_entity.id
_entity.type
_entity.pdbx_description
1 polymer ?
#
loop_
_entity_poly.entity_id
_entity_poly.type
_entity_poly.pdbx_seq_one_letter_code
_entity_poly.pdbx_strand_id
1 'polypeptide(L)'
;MGLHPSNEELAEMARLLTKARIEHWVGEDFGSWRWWVLVMLLIMPWFIWYKFANKKHLRDLALFGMIVMVFTITLDELGFILSLWHYPVDVIAMFPRLTSVDYTVVPIVFTLLYQYFPTWRSFFWALVATAAIFSFIIEPLIVLMGFYQLLKWTYWASFIVYIIMGLLSRWIVRMFADIEQKNSNP
;
A
#
# COMPACT_ATOMS: atom_id res chain seq x y z
N MET A 1 -26.16 31.14 -10.55
CA MET A 1 -25.07 30.14 -10.55
C MET A 1 -24.70 29.91 -9.11
N GLY A 2 -24.92 28.71 -8.60
CA GLY A 2 -24.59 28.39 -7.21
C GLY A 2 -23.09 28.46 -6.98
N LEU A 3 -22.66 28.88 -5.78
CA LEU A 3 -21.26 28.97 -5.37
C LEU A 3 -20.57 27.58 -5.26
N HIS A 4 -21.36 26.50 -5.35
CA HIS A 4 -20.90 25.12 -5.21
C HIS A 4 -21.48 24.25 -6.32
N PRO A 5 -20.71 23.27 -6.83
CA PRO A 5 -21.21 22.33 -7.83
C PRO A 5 -22.37 21.50 -7.26
N SER A 6 -23.36 21.22 -8.09
CA SER A 6 -24.47 20.32 -7.76
C SER A 6 -24.02 18.86 -7.74
N ASN A 7 -24.80 17.97 -7.12
CA ASN A 7 -24.52 16.53 -7.15
C ASN A 7 -24.53 15.98 -8.58
N GLU A 8 -25.34 16.51 -9.47
CA GLU A 8 -25.39 16.11 -10.88
C GLU A 8 -24.11 16.52 -11.63
N GLU A 9 -23.62 17.75 -11.40
CA GLU A 9 -22.34 18.21 -11.96
C GLU A 9 -21.17 17.39 -11.45
N LEU A 10 -21.14 17.05 -10.15
CA LEU A 10 -20.11 16.16 -9.58
C LEU A 10 -20.15 14.76 -10.20
N ALA A 11 -21.35 14.19 -10.38
CA ALA A 11 -21.51 12.87 -11.00
C ALA A 11 -21.06 12.88 -12.48
N GLU A 12 -21.37 13.94 -13.23
CA GLU A 12 -20.93 14.07 -14.63
C GLU A 12 -19.41 14.24 -14.72
N MET A 13 -18.78 15.05 -13.86
CA MET A 13 -17.32 15.17 -13.79
C MET A 13 -16.66 13.83 -13.48
N ALA A 14 -17.20 13.05 -12.53
CA ALA A 14 -16.70 11.72 -12.21
C ALA A 14 -16.81 10.76 -13.41
N ARG A 15 -17.93 10.81 -14.15
CA ARG A 15 -18.14 10.00 -15.36
C ARG A 15 -17.12 10.34 -16.46
N LEU A 16 -16.92 11.63 -16.72
CA LEU A 16 -15.96 12.10 -17.72
C LEU A 16 -14.53 11.71 -17.35
N LEU A 17 -14.17 11.86 -16.06
CA LEU A 17 -12.86 11.45 -15.56
C LEU A 17 -12.63 9.95 -15.72
N THR A 18 -13.62 9.13 -15.37
CA THR A 18 -13.53 7.66 -15.53
C THR A 18 -13.35 7.27 -16.99
N LYS A 19 -14.11 7.90 -17.89
CA LYS A 19 -13.98 7.66 -19.34
C LYS A 19 -12.56 8.01 -19.84
N ALA A 20 -12.06 9.18 -19.48
CA ALA A 20 -10.73 9.64 -19.86
C ALA A 20 -9.62 8.69 -19.33
N ARG A 21 -9.77 8.20 -18.09
CA ARG A 21 -8.85 7.21 -17.51
C ARG A 21 -8.84 5.90 -18.27
N ILE A 22 -10.01 5.38 -18.64
CA ILE A 22 -10.10 4.13 -19.42
C ILE A 22 -9.47 4.31 -20.80
N GLU A 23 -9.76 5.42 -21.49
CA GLU A 23 -9.19 5.73 -22.81
C GLU A 23 -7.66 5.84 -22.74
N HIS A 24 -7.13 6.55 -21.75
CA HIS A 24 -5.69 6.64 -21.52
C HIS A 24 -5.06 5.28 -21.22
N TRP A 25 -5.65 4.52 -20.31
CA TRP A 25 -5.16 3.20 -19.92
C TRP A 25 -5.11 2.22 -21.09
N VAL A 26 -6.15 2.17 -21.93
CA VAL A 26 -6.16 1.31 -23.12
C VAL A 26 -5.13 1.76 -24.15
N GLY A 27 -4.94 3.08 -24.31
CA GLY A 27 -4.03 3.63 -25.32
C GLY A 27 -2.57 3.62 -24.94
N GLU A 28 -2.24 3.84 -23.67
CA GLU A 28 -0.86 4.11 -23.24
C GLU A 28 -0.32 3.09 -22.20
N ASP A 29 -1.16 2.65 -21.25
CA ASP A 29 -0.68 1.82 -20.13
C ASP A 29 -0.72 0.34 -20.46
N PHE A 30 -1.87 -0.15 -20.92
CA PHE A 30 -2.12 -1.57 -21.11
C PHE A 30 -1.12 -2.21 -22.08
N GLY A 31 -0.43 -3.26 -21.60
CA GLY A 31 0.57 -3.98 -22.39
C GLY A 31 1.92 -3.27 -22.47
N SER A 32 2.09 -2.05 -21.92
CA SER A 32 3.39 -1.39 -21.84
C SER A 32 4.36 -2.17 -20.92
N TRP A 33 5.67 -1.94 -21.06
CA TRP A 33 6.64 -2.61 -20.19
C TRP A 33 6.42 -2.26 -18.70
N ARG A 34 5.96 -1.03 -18.41
CA ARG A 34 5.63 -0.60 -17.05
C ARG A 34 4.44 -1.36 -16.49
N TRP A 35 3.40 -1.53 -17.29
CA TRP A 35 2.23 -2.32 -16.91
C TRP A 35 2.63 -3.76 -16.55
N TRP A 36 3.48 -4.42 -17.34
CA TRP A 36 3.96 -5.77 -17.05
C TRP A 36 4.76 -5.83 -15.74
N VAL A 37 5.59 -4.81 -15.45
CA VAL A 37 6.30 -4.72 -14.17
C VAL A 37 5.31 -4.63 -13.00
N LEU A 38 4.27 -3.81 -13.12
CA LEU A 38 3.24 -3.70 -12.08
C LEU A 38 2.46 -5.01 -11.91
N VAL A 39 2.13 -5.72 -12.98
CA VAL A 39 1.50 -7.05 -12.92
C VAL A 39 2.40 -8.07 -12.21
N MET A 40 3.70 -8.06 -12.50
CA MET A 40 4.66 -8.92 -11.81
C MET A 40 4.74 -8.59 -10.32
N LEU A 41 4.77 -7.31 -9.95
CA LEU A 41 4.75 -6.85 -8.56
C LEU A 41 3.43 -7.17 -7.84
N LEU A 42 2.33 -7.30 -8.57
CA LEU A 42 1.04 -7.71 -8.02
C LEU A 42 1.02 -9.21 -7.68
N ILE A 43 1.68 -10.03 -8.48
CA ILE A 43 1.57 -11.50 -8.40
C ILE A 43 2.75 -12.14 -7.66
N MET A 44 4.00 -11.76 -7.99
CA MET A 44 5.19 -12.42 -7.44
C MET A 44 5.32 -12.39 -5.91
N PRO A 45 4.98 -11.30 -5.21
CA PRO A 45 5.12 -11.27 -3.75
C PRO A 45 4.26 -12.34 -3.05
N TRP A 46 3.12 -12.75 -3.62
CA TRP A 46 2.28 -13.82 -3.07
C TRP A 46 2.98 -15.18 -3.10
N PHE A 47 3.74 -15.49 -4.16
CA PHE A 47 4.56 -16.71 -4.21
C PHE A 47 5.69 -16.67 -3.18
N ILE A 48 6.33 -15.51 -2.99
CA ILE A 48 7.35 -15.30 -1.96
C ILE A 48 6.73 -15.52 -0.58
N TRP A 49 5.59 -14.88 -0.31
CA TRP A 49 4.89 -15.04 0.96
C TRP A 49 4.51 -16.50 1.21
N TYR A 50 3.91 -17.18 0.21
CA TYR A 50 3.52 -18.59 0.34
C TYR A 50 4.70 -19.49 0.68
N LYS A 51 5.88 -19.24 0.10
CA LYS A 51 7.10 -20.00 0.34
C LYS A 51 7.68 -19.74 1.73
N PHE A 52 7.68 -18.50 2.20
CA PHE A 52 8.38 -18.08 3.43
C PHE A 52 7.47 -17.92 4.65
N ALA A 53 6.15 -17.87 4.48
CA ALA A 53 5.21 -17.72 5.57
C ALA A 53 5.19 -18.98 6.47
N ASN A 54 5.23 -18.74 7.78
CA ASN A 54 5.10 -19.80 8.78
C ASN A 54 3.65 -20.31 8.83
N LYS A 55 3.44 -21.51 8.31
CA LYS A 55 2.12 -22.14 8.19
C LYS A 55 1.42 -22.38 9.55
N LYS A 56 2.16 -22.38 10.66
CA LYS A 56 1.60 -22.57 12.01
C LYS A 56 0.93 -21.31 12.57
N HIS A 57 1.29 -20.13 12.04
CA HIS A 57 0.80 -18.81 12.50
C HIS A 57 0.09 -18.03 11.40
N LEU A 58 -0.52 -18.73 10.42
CA LEU A 58 -1.11 -18.08 9.24
C LEU A 58 -2.20 -17.06 9.60
N ARG A 59 -3.01 -17.33 10.65
CA ARG A 59 -4.07 -16.39 11.07
C ARG A 59 -3.50 -15.06 11.53
N ASP A 60 -2.50 -15.07 12.38
CA ASP A 60 -1.87 -13.85 12.90
C ASP A 60 -1.14 -13.09 11.80
N LEU A 61 -0.46 -13.82 10.90
CA LEU A 61 0.23 -13.26 9.75
C LEU A 61 -0.76 -12.64 8.76
N ALA A 62 -1.86 -13.31 8.48
CA ALA A 62 -2.91 -12.80 7.60
C ALA A 62 -3.59 -11.57 8.22
N LEU A 63 -3.93 -11.61 9.51
CA LEU A 63 -4.50 -10.47 10.22
C LEU A 63 -3.57 -9.26 10.17
N PHE A 64 -2.29 -9.46 10.47
CA PHE A 64 -1.30 -8.38 10.39
C PHE A 64 -1.20 -7.81 8.97
N GLY A 65 -1.08 -8.67 7.96
CA GLY A 65 -1.02 -8.27 6.56
C GLY A 65 -2.26 -7.51 6.09
N MET A 66 -3.45 -7.95 6.50
CA MET A 66 -4.72 -7.27 6.20
C MET A 66 -4.78 -5.88 6.84
N ILE A 67 -4.35 -5.73 8.09
CA ILE A 67 -4.30 -4.42 8.76
C ILE A 67 -3.34 -3.47 8.03
N VAL A 68 -2.14 -3.94 7.68
CA VAL A 68 -1.18 -3.16 6.89
C VAL A 68 -1.78 -2.76 5.55
N MET A 69 -2.44 -3.70 4.84
CA MET A 69 -3.09 -3.44 3.55
C MET A 69 -4.18 -2.36 3.68
N VAL A 70 -5.02 -2.42 4.70
CA VAL A 70 -6.06 -1.41 4.94
C VAL A 70 -5.44 -0.04 5.17
N PHE A 71 -4.39 0.05 5.98
CA PHE A 71 -3.68 1.31 6.20
C PHE A 71 -3.05 1.83 4.91
N THR A 72 -2.34 0.98 4.16
CA THR A 72 -1.68 1.38 2.92
C THR A 72 -2.69 1.93 1.92
N ILE A 73 -3.75 1.17 1.63
CA ILE A 73 -4.81 1.58 0.69
C ILE A 73 -5.48 2.88 1.14
N THR A 74 -5.80 3.01 2.43
CA THR A 74 -6.49 4.20 2.95
C THR A 74 -5.61 5.44 2.86
N LEU A 75 -4.33 5.32 3.24
CA LEU A 75 -3.39 6.44 3.19
C LEU A 75 -3.07 6.82 1.74
N ASP A 76 -2.94 5.83 0.86
CA ASP A 76 -2.70 6.09 -0.56
C ASP A 76 -3.87 6.81 -1.22
N GLU A 77 -5.11 6.37 -0.96
CA GLU A 77 -6.30 7.05 -1.45
C GLU A 77 -6.39 8.50 -0.98
N LEU A 78 -6.16 8.73 0.33
CA LEU A 78 -6.17 10.09 0.88
C LEU A 78 -5.10 10.96 0.24
N GLY A 79 -3.88 10.45 0.07
CA GLY A 79 -2.80 11.19 -0.56
C GLY A 79 -3.05 11.52 -2.02
N PHE A 80 -3.62 10.58 -2.78
CA PHE A 80 -4.02 10.79 -4.17
C PHE A 80 -5.12 11.86 -4.29
N ILE A 81 -6.20 11.77 -3.48
CA ILE A 81 -7.31 12.74 -3.48
C ILE A 81 -6.81 14.15 -3.08
N LEU A 82 -5.89 14.25 -2.11
CA LEU A 82 -5.27 15.50 -1.68
C LEU A 82 -4.21 16.03 -2.65
N SER A 83 -3.99 15.34 -3.77
CA SER A 83 -2.96 15.70 -4.76
C SER A 83 -1.57 15.83 -4.15
N LEU A 84 -1.21 14.93 -3.23
CA LEU A 84 0.12 14.85 -2.66
C LEU A 84 1.08 14.14 -3.61
N TRP A 85 0.56 13.18 -4.39
CA TRP A 85 1.25 12.43 -5.44
C TRP A 85 0.29 11.98 -6.54
N HIS A 86 0.85 11.45 -7.61
CA HIS A 86 0.12 10.92 -8.75
C HIS A 86 0.81 9.66 -9.28
N TYR A 87 0.04 8.80 -9.93
CA TYR A 87 0.51 7.59 -10.60
C TYR A 87 0.31 7.71 -12.10
N PRO A 88 1.42 7.83 -12.88
CA PRO A 88 1.36 7.94 -14.33
C PRO A 88 0.94 6.65 -15.04
N VAL A 89 1.04 5.49 -14.39
CA VAL A 89 0.72 4.17 -14.97
C VAL A 89 -0.08 3.35 -13.96
N ASP A 90 -1.21 2.83 -14.39
CA ASP A 90 -2.10 2.02 -13.56
C ASP A 90 -2.17 0.56 -14.05
N VAL A 91 -2.29 -0.40 -13.13
CA VAL A 91 -2.59 -1.81 -13.48
C VAL A 91 -4.02 -1.92 -14.01
N ILE A 92 -4.94 -1.21 -13.39
CA ILE A 92 -6.38 -1.21 -13.70
C ILE A 92 -6.85 0.24 -13.74
N ALA A 93 -7.41 0.66 -14.87
CA ALA A 93 -7.87 2.03 -15.11
C ALA A 93 -8.79 2.62 -14.03
N MET A 94 -9.59 1.75 -13.39
CA MET A 94 -10.57 2.16 -12.36
C MET A 94 -9.96 2.32 -10.97
N PHE A 95 -8.71 1.89 -10.77
CA PHE A 95 -7.99 2.03 -9.51
C PHE A 95 -6.72 2.86 -9.72
N PRO A 96 -6.83 4.19 -9.76
CA PRO A 96 -5.71 5.09 -10.04
C PRO A 96 -4.77 5.19 -8.83
N ARG A 97 -4.12 4.10 -8.51
CA ARG A 97 -3.18 3.96 -7.39
C ARG A 97 -2.15 2.88 -7.69
N LEU A 98 -1.09 2.84 -6.91
CA LEU A 98 -0.06 1.82 -7.08
C LEU A 98 -0.51 0.48 -6.49
N THR A 99 -1.61 -0.06 -7.04
CA THR A 99 -2.31 -1.28 -6.59
C THR A 99 -1.36 -2.42 -6.27
N SER A 100 -0.32 -2.62 -7.08
CA SER A 100 0.67 -3.67 -6.88
C SER A 100 1.47 -3.51 -5.59
N VAL A 101 1.74 -2.27 -5.18
CA VAL A 101 2.48 -1.99 -3.95
C VAL A 101 1.58 -2.08 -2.73
N ASP A 102 0.39 -1.48 -2.80
CA ASP A 102 -0.53 -1.37 -1.67
C ASP A 102 -1.18 -2.69 -1.27
N TYR A 103 -1.50 -3.53 -2.25
CA TYR A 103 -2.16 -4.82 -2.01
C TYR A 103 -1.19 -5.97 -1.80
N THR A 104 0.08 -5.82 -2.22
CA THR A 104 1.00 -6.96 -2.19
C THR A 104 2.36 -6.64 -1.61
N VAL A 105 3.14 -5.73 -2.20
CA VAL A 105 4.54 -5.55 -1.81
C VAL A 105 4.65 -5.10 -0.36
N VAL A 106 3.99 -4.01 0.03
CA VAL A 106 4.07 -3.47 1.40
C VAL A 106 3.48 -4.44 2.42
N PRO A 107 2.24 -4.95 2.27
CA PRO A 107 1.67 -5.91 3.22
C PRO A 107 2.52 -7.17 3.38
N ILE A 108 3.06 -7.71 2.30
CA ILE A 108 3.86 -8.94 2.35
C ILE A 108 5.20 -8.71 3.02
N VAL A 109 5.93 -7.65 2.66
CA VAL A 109 7.21 -7.32 3.30
C VAL A 109 7.03 -7.07 4.79
N PHE A 110 6.02 -6.31 5.19
CA PHE A 110 5.74 -6.02 6.60
C PHE A 110 5.29 -7.28 7.36
N THR A 111 4.53 -8.16 6.73
CA THR A 111 4.15 -9.45 7.33
C THR A 111 5.38 -10.35 7.56
N LEU A 112 6.31 -10.39 6.63
CA LEU A 112 7.58 -11.11 6.82
C LEU A 112 8.42 -10.48 7.93
N LEU A 113 8.48 -9.15 8.03
CA LEU A 113 9.12 -8.48 9.17
C LEU A 113 8.47 -8.88 10.50
N TYR A 114 7.14 -8.87 10.57
CA TYR A 114 6.41 -9.29 11.76
C TYR A 114 6.74 -10.72 12.18
N GLN A 115 6.87 -11.62 11.20
CA GLN A 115 7.21 -13.02 11.42
C GLN A 115 8.65 -13.22 11.91
N TYR A 116 9.62 -12.60 11.23
CA TYR A 116 11.05 -12.87 11.48
C TYR A 116 11.61 -12.07 12.66
N PHE A 117 10.95 -10.99 13.08
CA PHE A 117 11.37 -10.14 14.19
C PHE A 117 10.34 -10.15 15.33
N PRO A 118 10.30 -11.21 16.16
CA PRO A 118 9.22 -11.44 17.12
C PRO A 118 9.25 -10.48 18.32
N THR A 119 10.40 -9.88 18.67
CA THR A 119 10.48 -8.92 19.78
C THR A 119 10.15 -7.50 19.32
N TRP A 120 9.64 -6.64 20.21
CA TRP A 120 9.37 -5.23 19.88
C TRP A 120 10.63 -4.49 19.44
N ARG A 121 11.76 -4.74 20.10
CA ARG A 121 13.04 -4.07 19.78
C ARG A 121 13.58 -4.49 18.41
N SER A 122 13.58 -5.80 18.12
CA SER A 122 14.06 -6.29 16.81
C SER A 122 13.16 -5.85 15.68
N PHE A 123 11.84 -5.91 15.87
CA PHE A 123 10.88 -5.44 14.89
C PHE A 123 11.02 -3.94 14.62
N PHE A 124 11.16 -3.11 15.65
CA PHE A 124 11.34 -1.67 15.48
C PHE A 124 12.54 -1.35 14.60
N TRP A 125 13.71 -1.93 14.87
CA TRP A 125 14.89 -1.64 14.06
C TRP A 125 14.81 -2.21 12.64
N ALA A 126 14.23 -3.40 12.47
CA ALA A 126 13.97 -3.97 11.15
C ALA A 126 12.97 -3.11 10.35
N LEU A 127 11.92 -2.61 11.02
CA LEU A 127 10.94 -1.71 10.41
C LEU A 127 11.58 -0.38 10.01
N VAL A 128 12.40 0.23 10.87
CA VAL A 128 13.14 1.48 10.54
C VAL A 128 14.04 1.27 9.34
N ALA A 129 14.79 0.17 9.29
CA ALA A 129 15.66 -0.15 8.15
C ALA A 129 14.83 -0.36 6.85
N THR A 130 13.72 -1.08 6.93
CA THR A 130 12.83 -1.29 5.78
C THR A 130 12.16 -0.01 5.32
N ALA A 131 11.66 0.81 6.25
CA ALA A 131 11.09 2.12 5.95
C ALA A 131 12.13 3.03 5.26
N ALA A 132 13.39 3.02 5.72
CA ALA A 132 14.46 3.78 5.08
C ALA A 132 14.75 3.29 3.66
N ILE A 133 14.80 1.97 3.43
CA ILE A 133 14.99 1.39 2.10
C ILE A 133 13.82 1.78 1.19
N PHE A 134 12.58 1.67 1.65
CA PHE A 134 11.40 2.02 0.85
C PHE A 134 11.40 3.50 0.49
N SER A 135 11.57 4.38 1.48
CA SER A 135 11.43 5.82 1.27
C SER A 135 12.63 6.46 0.56
N PHE A 136 13.87 6.00 0.81
CA PHE A 136 15.06 6.66 0.29
C PHE A 136 15.75 5.92 -0.87
N ILE A 137 15.33 4.68 -1.16
CA ILE A 137 15.88 3.91 -2.28
C ILE A 137 14.77 3.53 -3.26
N ILE A 138 13.73 2.84 -2.79
CA ILE A 138 12.69 2.30 -3.68
C ILE A 138 11.81 3.42 -4.26
N GLU A 139 11.27 4.33 -3.42
CA GLU A 139 10.46 5.44 -3.91
C GLU A 139 11.19 6.32 -4.94
N PRO A 140 12.45 6.78 -4.71
CA PRO A 140 13.20 7.48 -5.74
C PRO A 140 13.38 6.69 -7.03
N LEU A 141 13.61 5.37 -6.96
CA LEU A 141 13.74 4.53 -8.15
C LEU A 141 12.42 4.45 -8.93
N ILE A 142 11.28 4.26 -8.27
CA ILE A 142 9.98 4.20 -8.95
C ILE A 142 9.56 5.58 -9.51
N VAL A 143 10.01 6.68 -8.89
CA VAL A 143 9.87 8.03 -9.47
C VAL A 143 10.70 8.16 -10.74
N LEU A 144 11.97 7.77 -10.72
CA LEU A 144 12.86 7.81 -11.90
C LEU A 144 12.35 6.94 -13.05
N MET A 145 11.73 5.80 -12.74
CA MET A 145 11.14 4.90 -13.73
C MET A 145 9.78 5.36 -14.26
N GLY A 146 9.22 6.44 -13.69
CA GLY A 146 7.96 7.04 -14.12
C GLY A 146 6.71 6.27 -13.68
N PHE A 147 6.77 5.53 -12.58
CA PHE A 147 5.61 4.89 -11.95
C PHE A 147 4.92 5.76 -10.90
N TYR A 148 5.64 6.72 -10.35
CA TYR A 148 5.23 7.54 -9.22
C TYR A 148 5.71 8.98 -9.40
N GLN A 149 4.87 9.95 -9.14
CA GLN A 149 5.18 11.37 -9.23
C GLN A 149 4.81 12.05 -7.92
N LEU A 150 5.81 12.58 -7.23
CA LEU A 150 5.62 13.40 -6.04
C LEU A 150 5.19 14.82 -6.45
N LEU A 151 4.13 15.34 -5.83
CA LEU A 151 3.63 16.70 -6.04
C LEU A 151 3.90 17.59 -4.83
N LYS A 152 3.40 17.19 -3.66
CA LYS A 152 3.51 17.94 -2.39
C LYS A 152 4.00 17.07 -1.24
N TRP A 153 4.44 15.87 -1.53
CA TRP A 153 4.90 14.89 -0.56
C TRP A 153 6.42 14.77 -0.54
N THR A 154 6.98 14.23 0.55
CA THR A 154 8.43 14.05 0.69
C THR A 154 8.77 12.64 1.13
N TYR A 155 9.93 12.13 0.75
CA TYR A 155 10.44 10.83 1.18
C TYR A 155 10.55 10.70 2.72
N TRP A 156 10.83 11.81 3.41
CA TRP A 156 10.84 11.84 4.88
C TRP A 156 9.45 11.59 5.49
N ALA A 157 8.40 12.11 4.86
CA ALA A 157 7.04 11.85 5.31
C ALA A 157 6.67 10.38 5.11
N SER A 158 7.02 9.77 3.96
CA SER A 158 6.87 8.33 3.71
C SER A 158 7.59 7.50 4.77
N PHE A 159 8.84 7.85 5.10
CA PHE A 159 9.63 7.16 6.12
C PHE A 159 8.92 7.12 7.47
N ILE A 160 8.41 8.25 7.94
CA ILE A 160 7.68 8.33 9.21
C ILE A 160 6.37 7.54 9.14
N VAL A 161 5.62 7.66 8.04
CA VAL A 161 4.34 6.98 7.86
C VAL A 161 4.51 5.46 7.85
N TYR A 162 5.52 4.91 7.17
CA TYR A 162 5.80 3.47 7.19
C TYR A 162 6.10 2.96 8.60
N ILE A 163 6.87 3.71 9.39
CA ILE A 163 7.18 3.32 10.78
C ILE A 163 5.90 3.33 11.63
N ILE A 164 5.11 4.40 11.59
CA ILE A 164 3.86 4.52 12.35
C ILE A 164 2.91 3.39 11.97
N MET A 165 2.70 3.16 10.69
CA MET A 165 1.82 2.11 10.16
C MET A 165 2.22 0.73 10.65
N GLY A 166 3.51 0.38 10.57
CA GLY A 166 4.00 -0.92 11.02
C GLY A 166 3.88 -1.12 12.54
N LEU A 167 4.17 -0.08 13.32
CA LEU A 167 4.01 -0.13 14.79
C LEU A 167 2.55 -0.26 15.21
N LEU A 168 1.65 0.53 14.59
CA LEU A 168 0.21 0.45 14.87
C LEU A 168 -0.36 -0.91 14.49
N SER A 169 0.00 -1.45 13.32
CA SER A 169 -0.44 -2.77 12.89
C SER A 169 -0.03 -3.86 13.89
N ARG A 170 1.22 -3.82 14.34
CA ARG A 170 1.71 -4.77 15.35
C ARG A 170 1.01 -4.60 16.69
N TRP A 171 0.78 -3.40 17.13
CA TRP A 171 0.07 -3.11 18.36
C TRP A 171 -1.35 -3.66 18.34
N ILE A 172 -2.09 -3.45 17.24
CA ILE A 172 -3.47 -3.96 17.06
C ILE A 172 -3.51 -5.50 17.15
N VAL A 173 -2.62 -6.19 16.40
CA VAL A 173 -2.60 -7.66 16.43
C VAL A 173 -2.26 -8.20 17.82
N ARG A 174 -1.32 -7.56 18.52
CA ARG A 174 -0.98 -7.96 19.90
C ARG A 174 -2.14 -7.73 20.87
N MET A 175 -2.83 -6.62 20.72
CA MET A 175 -4.03 -6.32 21.54
C MET A 175 -5.09 -7.41 21.37
N PHE A 176 -5.33 -7.88 20.14
CA PHE A 176 -6.28 -8.96 19.90
C PHE A 176 -5.83 -10.28 20.50
N ALA A 177 -4.56 -10.64 20.35
CA ALA A 177 -4.00 -11.85 20.96
C ALA A 177 -4.10 -11.84 22.50
N ASP A 178 -3.84 -10.68 23.14
CA ASP A 178 -3.96 -10.51 24.59
C ASP A 178 -5.42 -10.66 25.07
N ILE A 179 -6.40 -10.16 24.30
CA ILE A 179 -7.82 -10.30 24.59
C ILE A 179 -8.24 -11.77 24.45
N GLU A 180 -7.83 -12.46 23.39
CA GLU A 180 -8.11 -13.88 23.20
C GLU A 180 -7.56 -14.72 24.35
N GLN A 181 -6.31 -14.48 24.75
CA GLN A 181 -5.67 -15.23 25.84
C GLN A 181 -6.39 -15.03 27.18
N LYS A 182 -6.83 -13.82 27.50
CA LYS A 182 -7.59 -13.52 28.73
C LYS A 182 -8.95 -14.23 28.78
N ASN A 183 -9.60 -14.40 27.65
CA ASN A 183 -10.90 -15.03 27.57
C ASN A 183 -10.84 -16.58 27.37
N SER A 184 -9.67 -17.12 27.04
CA SER A 184 -9.46 -18.56 26.88
C SER A 184 -9.02 -19.25 28.16
N ASN A 185 -8.63 -18.49 29.21
CA ASN A 185 -8.35 -19.01 30.55
C ASN A 185 -9.50 -18.60 31.50
N PRO A 186 -10.49 -19.50 31.72
CA PRO A 186 -11.57 -19.26 32.68
C PRO A 186 -11.11 -19.24 34.14
#